data_607a5b5a103eee70f52f698850816044
#
_entry.id   607a5b5a103eee70f52f698850816044
#
_cell.length_a   1.000
_cell.length_b   1.000
_cell.length_c   1.000
_cell.angle_alpha   90.00
_cell.angle_beta   90.00
_cell.angle_gamma   90.00
#
_symmetry.space_group_name_H-M   'P 1'
#
loop_
_entity.id
_entity.type
_entity.pdbx_description
1 polymer ?
#
loop_
_entity_poly.entity_id
_entity_poly.type
_entity_poly.pdbx_seq_one_letter_code
_entity_poly.pdbx_strand_id
1 'polypeptide(L)'
;MFERQTQVSFLKKQEEGIVMKKKLMSVLLAAAMVAATAVPAFAADTVKIGVYEPASGDNGAGGKQETLGIQYANSETPTVEIDGKEYTVELDIVDNESSNDKGPSAAAQLVSDGVSIVLGSYGSGVSIAASDIFKQGGIPALGVTCTNPQITQGNTHYFRICFLDPFQGTVLANFANDQFEAKKAYVLTKLGDDYSAGLGHYFTEAFEELGGEVVEETFPEGNSDFASYITSAKNAEADVFFAPTSTEAAALIIEQAASQGLEMPIMAGDTWDSNVILNAAQGKDVQIYVTTFYQEGGNAEFDAGMKEFINSDSTNTANNGGDDTIAAVSAMGYDAYYVALEALKAAGSTDPADVNEALWDVTYDGVCGHVEFDENGDAKRDNAYVKTANTETGAWDFVGEQGID
;
A
#
# COMPACT_ATOMS: atom_id res chain seq x y z
N MET A 1 34.28 63.94 60.66
CA MET A 1 33.97 63.95 59.23
C MET A 1 34.82 62.91 58.38
N PHE A 2 35.98 62.59 58.84
CA PHE A 2 36.93 61.69 58.20
C PHE A 2 36.53 60.16 58.27
N GLU A 3 35.94 59.72 59.38
CA GLU A 3 35.61 58.31 59.59
C GLU A 3 34.45 57.82 58.71
N ARG A 4 33.49 58.65 58.33
CA ARG A 4 32.36 58.26 57.44
C ARG A 4 32.80 58.06 56.00
N GLN A 5 33.80 58.75 55.49
CA GLN A 5 34.30 58.61 54.14
C GLN A 5 35.09 57.30 53.97
N THR A 6 35.79 56.85 54.99
CA THR A 6 36.59 55.60 54.95
C THR A 6 35.67 54.37 54.97
N GLN A 7 34.56 54.40 55.72
CA GLN A 7 33.63 53.31 55.82
C GLN A 7 32.84 53.12 54.51
N VAL A 8 32.45 54.21 53.86
CA VAL A 8 31.74 54.17 52.56
C VAL A 8 32.63 53.59 51.40
N SER A 9 33.96 54.00 51.47
CA SER A 9 34.94 53.47 50.49
C SER A 9 35.22 51.97 50.68
N PHE A 10 35.21 51.49 51.93
CA PHE A 10 35.41 50.05 52.18
C PHE A 10 34.22 49.20 51.79
N LEU A 11 33.01 49.63 52.00
CA LEU A 11 31.79 48.97 51.61
C LEU A 11 31.66 48.92 50.10
N LYS A 12 31.98 49.99 49.36
CA LYS A 12 31.98 49.98 47.86
C LYS A 12 32.98 48.98 47.29
N LYS A 13 34.18 48.86 47.82
CA LYS A 13 35.15 47.83 47.36
C LYS A 13 34.72 46.42 47.68
N GLN A 14 33.97 46.17 48.75
CA GLN A 14 33.42 44.86 49.08
C GLN A 14 32.29 44.49 48.11
N GLU A 15 31.41 45.44 47.78
CA GLU A 15 30.34 45.19 46.76
C GLU A 15 30.91 44.97 45.39
N GLU A 16 31.90 45.70 44.92
CA GLU A 16 32.55 45.47 43.61
C GLU A 16 33.27 44.13 43.56
N GLY A 17 33.89 43.69 44.68
CA GLY A 17 34.48 42.35 44.76
C GLY A 17 33.49 41.17 44.68
N ILE A 18 32.30 41.38 45.30
CA ILE A 18 31.21 40.38 45.27
C ILE A 18 30.57 40.30 43.87
N VAL A 19 30.39 41.45 43.20
CA VAL A 19 29.84 41.52 41.85
C VAL A 19 30.82 40.89 40.85
N MET A 20 32.12 41.11 40.99
CA MET A 20 33.14 40.52 40.13
C MET A 20 33.25 38.99 40.32
N LYS A 21 33.16 38.46 41.55
CA LYS A 21 33.10 37.03 41.85
C LYS A 21 31.84 36.36 41.29
N LYS A 22 30.68 37.01 41.37
CA LYS A 22 29.42 36.52 40.78
C LYS A 22 29.47 36.49 39.24
N LYS A 23 30.09 37.48 38.58
CA LYS A 23 30.29 37.49 37.13
C LYS A 23 31.31 36.44 36.68
N LEU A 24 32.39 36.21 37.44
CA LEU A 24 33.33 35.12 37.11
C LEU A 24 32.68 33.72 37.25
N MET A 25 31.87 33.54 38.29
CA MET A 25 31.18 32.27 38.54
C MET A 25 30.10 31.99 37.51
N SER A 26 29.39 33.04 37.02
CA SER A 26 28.41 32.87 35.90
C SER A 26 29.06 32.60 34.55
N VAL A 27 30.26 33.13 34.29
CA VAL A 27 31.01 32.82 33.06
C VAL A 27 31.58 31.40 33.12
N LEU A 28 32.04 30.93 34.28
CA LEU A 28 32.50 29.54 34.46
C LEU A 28 31.36 28.51 34.38
N LEU A 29 30.14 28.84 34.86
CA LEU A 29 28.96 27.98 34.70
C LEU A 29 28.46 27.96 33.25
N ALA A 30 28.52 29.07 32.51
CA ALA A 30 28.17 29.12 31.09
C ALA A 30 29.17 28.37 30.22
N ALA A 31 30.46 28.40 30.53
CA ALA A 31 31.48 27.61 29.84
C ALA A 31 31.39 26.11 30.14
N ALA A 32 30.94 25.72 31.34
CA ALA A 32 30.72 24.30 31.68
C ALA A 32 29.45 23.71 31.00
N MET A 33 28.41 24.54 30.70
CA MET A 33 27.21 24.09 29.98
C MET A 33 27.41 24.01 28.48
N VAL A 34 28.38 24.69 27.87
CA VAL A 34 28.72 24.58 26.44
C VAL A 34 29.65 23.42 26.14
N ALA A 35 30.36 22.87 27.14
CA ALA A 35 31.23 21.70 26.95
C ALA A 35 30.50 20.33 27.09
N ALA A 36 29.21 20.31 27.44
CA ALA A 36 28.46 19.11 27.73
C ALA A 36 27.50 18.65 26.58
N THR A 37 27.51 19.31 25.39
CA THR A 37 26.60 18.95 24.29
C THR A 37 27.26 18.94 22.92
N ALA A 38 28.55 18.71 22.83
CA ALA A 38 29.11 18.20 21.58
C ALA A 38 29.18 16.66 21.66
N VAL A 39 28.01 16.02 21.77
CA VAL A 39 27.86 14.69 21.19
C VAL A 39 28.07 14.92 19.69
N PRO A 40 29.09 14.32 19.04
CA PRO A 40 29.09 14.32 17.59
C PRO A 40 27.75 13.71 17.19
N ALA A 41 26.91 14.48 16.50
CA ALA A 41 25.84 13.89 15.72
C ALA A 41 26.58 13.03 14.68
N PHE A 42 26.80 11.77 14.99
CA PHE A 42 27.02 10.77 13.96
C PHE A 42 25.74 10.88 13.13
N ALA A 43 25.87 11.28 11.86
CA ALA A 43 24.81 11.07 10.91
C ALA A 43 24.44 9.60 11.09
N ALA A 44 23.21 9.30 11.49
CA ALA A 44 22.77 7.91 11.57
C ALA A 44 22.97 7.32 10.19
N ASP A 45 23.59 6.14 10.15
CA ASP A 45 23.70 5.45 8.87
C ASP A 45 22.29 5.22 8.33
N THR A 46 22.10 5.37 7.04
CA THR A 46 20.79 5.32 6.39
C THR A 46 20.72 4.09 5.50
N VAL A 47 19.59 3.39 5.53
CA VAL A 47 19.21 2.39 4.55
C VAL A 47 18.00 2.92 3.78
N LYS A 48 18.01 2.77 2.46
CA LYS A 48 16.94 3.22 1.59
C LYS A 48 16.04 2.05 1.19
N ILE A 49 14.74 2.24 1.36
CA ILE A 49 13.68 1.38 0.81
C ILE A 49 13.01 2.15 -0.31
N GLY A 50 13.03 1.63 -1.53
CA GLY A 50 12.32 2.21 -2.66
C GLY A 50 10.81 1.94 -2.53
N VAL A 51 9.98 2.92 -2.91
CA VAL A 51 8.52 2.77 -3.02
C VAL A 51 8.14 3.08 -4.46
N TYR A 52 7.73 2.04 -5.17
CA TYR A 52 7.41 2.06 -6.60
C TYR A 52 5.90 1.96 -6.80
N GLU A 53 5.18 3.04 -6.49
CA GLU A 53 3.72 3.07 -6.48
C GLU A 53 3.14 4.14 -7.41
N PRO A 54 1.93 3.93 -7.96
CA PRO A 54 1.29 4.99 -8.71
C PRO A 54 0.73 6.06 -7.76
N ALA A 55 1.19 7.31 -7.92
CA ALA A 55 0.57 8.48 -7.30
C ALA A 55 -0.36 9.22 -8.29
N SER A 56 -0.34 8.81 -9.57
CA SER A 56 -1.13 9.37 -10.66
C SER A 56 -1.57 8.27 -11.67
N GLY A 57 -2.40 8.65 -12.65
CA GLY A 57 -2.99 7.72 -13.61
C GLY A 57 -4.15 6.90 -13.04
N ASP A 58 -4.59 5.88 -13.78
CA ASP A 58 -5.83 5.11 -13.54
C ASP A 58 -5.90 4.43 -12.17
N ASN A 59 -4.76 4.08 -11.61
CA ASN A 59 -4.61 3.41 -10.31
C ASN A 59 -4.05 4.36 -9.22
N GLY A 60 -3.93 5.65 -9.50
CA GLY A 60 -3.31 6.62 -8.59
C GLY A 60 -3.99 6.73 -7.21
N ALA A 61 -5.29 6.45 -7.12
CA ALA A 61 -6.01 6.45 -5.84
C ALA A 61 -5.53 5.28 -4.94
N GLY A 62 -5.52 4.05 -5.48
CA GLY A 62 -5.09 2.87 -4.74
C GLY A 62 -3.61 2.91 -4.36
N GLY A 63 -2.73 3.31 -5.28
CA GLY A 63 -1.29 3.40 -4.99
C GLY A 63 -0.95 4.45 -3.93
N LYS A 64 -1.70 5.57 -3.84
CA LYS A 64 -1.58 6.52 -2.73
C LYS A 64 -1.98 5.90 -1.40
N GLN A 65 -3.05 5.11 -1.36
CA GLN A 65 -3.51 4.41 -0.17
C GLN A 65 -2.49 3.34 0.28
N GLU A 66 -1.93 2.59 -0.66
CA GLU A 66 -0.86 1.62 -0.39
C GLU A 66 0.42 2.32 0.15
N THR A 67 0.83 3.42 -0.48
CA THR A 67 1.94 4.26 0.01
C THR A 67 1.70 4.81 1.41
N LEU A 68 0.46 5.20 1.76
CA LEU A 68 0.13 5.66 3.11
C LEU A 68 0.35 4.57 4.17
N GLY A 69 0.05 3.31 3.87
CA GLY A 69 0.35 2.18 4.76
C GLY A 69 1.84 2.01 5.00
N ILE A 70 2.66 2.09 3.94
CA ILE A 70 4.13 2.05 4.02
C ILE A 70 4.66 3.22 4.86
N GLN A 71 4.14 4.43 4.64
CA GLN A 71 4.55 5.63 5.39
C GLN A 71 4.14 5.56 6.87
N TYR A 72 2.96 5.01 7.16
CA TYR A 72 2.52 4.79 8.53
C TYR A 72 3.46 3.83 9.25
N ALA A 73 3.77 2.67 8.67
CA ALA A 73 4.71 1.71 9.23
C ALA A 73 6.12 2.32 9.45
N ASN A 74 6.62 3.11 8.51
CA ASN A 74 7.89 3.83 8.66
C ASN A 74 7.82 4.86 9.79
N SER A 75 6.69 5.53 10.00
CA SER A 75 6.53 6.50 11.09
C SER A 75 6.56 5.84 12.48
N GLU A 76 6.07 4.60 12.59
CA GLU A 76 6.12 3.81 13.82
C GLU A 76 7.50 3.18 14.06
N THR A 77 8.14 2.72 13.00
CA THR A 77 9.44 2.04 13.07
C THR A 77 10.43 2.68 12.09
N PRO A 78 10.95 3.89 12.40
CA PRO A 78 11.81 4.66 11.49
C PRO A 78 13.25 4.17 11.45
N THR A 79 13.61 3.13 12.23
CA THR A 79 14.96 2.58 12.29
C THR A 79 14.94 1.06 12.25
N VAL A 80 16.06 0.47 11.80
CA VAL A 80 16.26 -0.98 11.79
C VAL A 80 17.67 -1.30 12.29
N GLU A 81 17.81 -2.35 13.10
CA GLU A 81 19.11 -2.87 13.51
C GLU A 81 19.57 -3.93 12.52
N ILE A 82 20.73 -3.73 11.90
CA ILE A 82 21.35 -4.64 10.93
C ILE A 82 22.76 -4.95 11.45
N ASP A 83 23.05 -6.24 11.74
CA ASP A 83 24.34 -6.70 12.30
C ASP A 83 24.81 -5.86 13.51
N GLY A 84 23.89 -5.57 14.45
CA GLY A 84 24.18 -4.82 15.68
C GLY A 84 24.39 -3.32 15.49
N LYS A 85 24.07 -2.77 14.32
CA LYS A 85 24.14 -1.35 13.99
C LYS A 85 22.78 -0.83 13.62
N GLU A 86 22.38 0.29 14.23
CA GLU A 86 21.12 0.98 13.91
C GLU A 86 21.25 1.83 12.64
N TYR A 87 20.27 1.70 11.76
CA TYR A 87 20.11 2.48 10.54
C TYR A 87 18.78 3.22 10.57
N THR A 88 18.79 4.47 10.12
CA THR A 88 17.54 5.18 9.80
C THR A 88 17.00 4.69 8.46
N VAL A 89 15.72 4.37 8.38
CA VAL A 89 15.06 3.94 7.15
C VAL A 89 14.54 5.18 6.41
N GLU A 90 15.05 5.40 5.20
CA GLU A 90 14.58 6.44 4.28
C GLU A 90 13.72 5.79 3.20
N LEU A 91 12.51 6.30 2.98
CA LEU A 91 11.65 5.91 1.87
C LEU A 91 11.96 6.76 0.64
N ASP A 92 12.36 6.11 -0.45
CA ASP A 92 12.58 6.74 -1.75
C ASP A 92 11.35 6.46 -2.63
N ILE A 93 10.42 7.43 -2.68
CA ILE A 93 9.09 7.25 -3.27
C ILE A 93 9.08 7.79 -4.70
N VAL A 94 8.77 6.94 -5.66
CA VAL A 94 8.73 7.28 -7.08
C VAL A 94 7.38 6.90 -7.68
N ASP A 95 6.73 7.87 -8.36
CA ASP A 95 5.48 7.66 -9.09
C ASP A 95 5.74 6.92 -10.41
N ASN A 96 5.14 5.76 -10.60
CA ASN A 96 5.17 5.01 -11.86
C ASN A 96 4.05 5.41 -12.83
N GLU A 97 3.20 6.36 -12.44
CA GLU A 97 2.12 6.96 -13.20
C GLU A 97 1.06 5.96 -13.73
N SER A 98 0.94 4.77 -13.14
CA SER A 98 0.10 3.66 -13.64
C SER A 98 0.40 3.29 -15.10
N SER A 99 1.62 3.52 -15.59
CA SER A 99 1.96 3.45 -17.01
C SER A 99 3.04 2.42 -17.30
N ASN A 100 2.71 1.40 -18.09
CA ASN A 100 3.68 0.38 -18.52
C ASN A 100 4.83 0.99 -19.34
N ASP A 101 4.61 2.14 -20.00
CA ASP A 101 5.64 2.85 -20.77
C ASP A 101 6.58 3.69 -19.89
N LYS A 102 6.07 4.25 -18.78
CA LYS A 102 6.82 5.15 -17.89
C LYS A 102 7.40 4.45 -16.67
N GLY A 103 6.72 3.43 -16.19
CA GLY A 103 7.15 2.60 -15.06
C GLY A 103 8.60 2.15 -15.14
N PRO A 104 9.11 1.69 -16.29
CA PRO A 104 10.52 1.35 -16.46
C PRO A 104 11.50 2.48 -16.11
N SER A 105 11.14 3.72 -16.37
CA SER A 105 12.00 4.87 -16.01
C SER A 105 12.01 5.13 -14.50
N ALA A 106 10.86 4.98 -13.85
CA ALA A 106 10.74 5.09 -12.39
C ALA A 106 11.52 3.97 -11.68
N ALA A 107 11.45 2.73 -12.19
CA ALA A 107 12.25 1.61 -11.70
C ALA A 107 13.76 1.84 -11.85
N ALA A 108 14.19 2.35 -13.01
CA ALA A 108 15.59 2.68 -13.26
C ALA A 108 16.11 3.81 -12.35
N GLN A 109 15.24 4.74 -11.94
CA GLN A 109 15.58 5.77 -10.96
C GLN A 109 15.89 5.13 -9.62
N LEU A 110 15.01 4.27 -9.06
CA LEU A 110 15.23 3.59 -7.78
C LEU A 110 16.52 2.74 -7.78
N VAL A 111 16.82 2.05 -8.90
CA VAL A 111 18.08 1.33 -9.07
C VAL A 111 19.28 2.29 -9.00
N SER A 112 19.19 3.46 -9.65
CA SER A 112 20.23 4.49 -9.64
C SER A 112 20.41 5.14 -8.26
N ASP A 113 19.32 5.29 -7.50
CA ASP A 113 19.33 5.91 -6.17
C ASP A 113 19.88 4.97 -5.09
N GLY A 114 20.13 3.68 -5.45
CA GLY A 114 20.81 2.70 -4.62
C GLY A 114 19.97 2.22 -3.43
N VAL A 115 18.72 1.91 -3.67
CA VAL A 115 17.83 1.32 -2.66
C VAL A 115 18.21 -0.14 -2.37
N SER A 116 18.00 -0.61 -1.14
CA SER A 116 18.30 -1.99 -0.73
C SER A 116 17.22 -2.99 -1.14
N ILE A 117 15.99 -2.53 -1.21
CA ILE A 117 14.79 -3.27 -1.62
C ILE A 117 13.75 -2.29 -2.15
N VAL A 118 12.88 -2.74 -3.05
CA VAL A 118 11.75 -1.97 -3.56
C VAL A 118 10.43 -2.58 -3.06
N LEU A 119 9.51 -1.76 -2.57
CA LEU A 119 8.12 -2.10 -2.29
C LEU A 119 7.22 -1.59 -3.43
N GLY A 120 6.32 -2.44 -3.89
CA GLY A 120 5.39 -2.10 -4.96
C GLY A 120 5.48 -3.05 -6.16
N SER A 121 4.59 -2.90 -7.07
CA SER A 121 3.58 -1.86 -7.20
C SER A 121 2.17 -2.39 -6.90
N TYR A 122 1.22 -1.44 -6.76
CA TYR A 122 -0.21 -1.73 -6.79
C TYR A 122 -0.65 -2.35 -8.12
N GLY A 123 -0.11 -1.89 -9.25
CA GLY A 123 -0.50 -2.32 -10.59
C GLY A 123 0.31 -3.49 -11.13
N SER A 124 -0.36 -4.54 -11.65
CA SER A 124 0.32 -5.71 -12.25
C SER A 124 1.13 -5.36 -13.50
N GLY A 125 0.56 -4.60 -14.43
CA GLY A 125 1.23 -4.26 -15.69
C GLY A 125 2.52 -3.46 -15.48
N VAL A 126 2.52 -2.45 -14.60
CA VAL A 126 3.73 -1.67 -14.28
C VAL A 126 4.77 -2.50 -13.52
N SER A 127 4.35 -3.47 -12.71
CA SER A 127 5.24 -4.43 -12.03
C SER A 127 5.93 -5.34 -13.04
N ILE A 128 5.18 -5.89 -14.00
CA ILE A 128 5.72 -6.70 -15.10
C ILE A 128 6.72 -5.89 -15.92
N ALA A 129 6.36 -4.66 -16.30
CA ALA A 129 7.22 -3.78 -17.11
C ALA A 129 8.53 -3.40 -16.41
N ALA A 130 8.53 -3.31 -15.08
CA ALA A 130 9.70 -2.97 -14.26
C ALA A 130 10.55 -4.17 -13.85
N SER A 131 10.00 -5.38 -13.90
CA SER A 131 10.58 -6.58 -13.27
C SER A 131 12.01 -6.88 -13.76
N ASP A 132 12.27 -6.79 -15.06
CA ASP A 132 13.59 -7.00 -15.64
C ASP A 132 14.60 -5.90 -15.26
N ILE A 133 14.14 -4.69 -14.96
CA ILE A 133 15.01 -3.57 -14.56
C ILE A 133 15.51 -3.79 -13.15
N PHE A 134 14.66 -4.17 -12.21
CA PHE A 134 15.07 -4.52 -10.85
C PHE A 134 16.01 -5.72 -10.85
N LYS A 135 15.67 -6.78 -11.61
CA LYS A 135 16.52 -7.96 -11.77
C LYS A 135 17.91 -7.63 -12.33
N GLN A 136 17.99 -6.82 -13.39
CA GLN A 136 19.27 -6.40 -13.98
C GLN A 136 20.07 -5.46 -13.06
N GLY A 137 19.37 -4.66 -12.26
CA GLY A 137 19.96 -3.83 -11.21
C GLY A 137 20.42 -4.62 -9.99
N GLY A 138 20.03 -5.91 -9.86
CA GLY A 138 20.30 -6.73 -8.70
C GLY A 138 19.53 -6.30 -7.45
N ILE A 139 18.41 -5.57 -7.62
CA ILE A 139 17.58 -5.05 -6.53
C ILE A 139 16.37 -5.99 -6.37
N PRO A 140 16.12 -6.56 -5.17
CA PRO A 140 14.88 -7.29 -4.93
C PRO A 140 13.67 -6.33 -4.88
N ALA A 141 12.56 -6.76 -5.49
CA ALA A 141 11.28 -6.08 -5.40
C ALA A 141 10.26 -6.96 -4.66
N LEU A 142 9.47 -6.34 -3.79
CA LEU A 142 8.39 -6.97 -3.05
C LEU A 142 7.06 -6.38 -3.50
N GLY A 143 6.34 -7.11 -4.35
CA GLY A 143 5.01 -6.76 -4.80
C GLY A 143 4.03 -6.75 -3.64
N VAL A 144 3.31 -5.65 -3.49
CA VAL A 144 2.40 -5.43 -2.36
C VAL A 144 1.01 -5.97 -2.69
N THR A 145 0.39 -5.47 -3.76
CA THR A 145 -0.96 -5.91 -4.18
C THR A 145 -1.08 -6.24 -5.67
N CYS A 146 0.02 -6.37 -6.38
CA CYS A 146 0.04 -6.78 -7.79
C CYS A 146 -0.15 -8.30 -7.93
N THR A 147 -1.33 -8.74 -8.35
CA THR A 147 -1.82 -10.13 -8.27
C THR A 147 -1.51 -11.02 -9.47
N ASN A 148 -1.07 -10.47 -10.63
CA ASN A 148 -0.85 -11.25 -11.84
C ASN A 148 0.35 -12.21 -11.71
N PRO A 149 0.20 -13.52 -12.01
CA PRO A 149 1.28 -14.51 -11.87
C PRO A 149 2.55 -14.22 -12.67
N GLN A 150 2.46 -13.46 -13.77
CA GLN A 150 3.60 -13.18 -14.64
C GLN A 150 4.71 -12.36 -13.95
N ILE A 151 4.41 -11.71 -12.86
CA ILE A 151 5.35 -10.82 -12.14
C ILE A 151 6.52 -11.61 -11.56
N THR A 152 6.23 -12.71 -10.90
CA THR A 152 7.21 -13.58 -10.21
C THR A 152 7.69 -14.74 -11.09
N GLN A 153 6.91 -15.11 -12.10
CA GLN A 153 7.20 -16.26 -12.95
C GLN A 153 8.59 -16.18 -13.60
N GLY A 154 9.53 -17.00 -13.14
CA GLY A 154 10.90 -17.04 -13.64
C GLY A 154 11.77 -15.82 -13.25
N ASN A 155 11.31 -15.00 -12.33
CA ASN A 155 12.04 -13.86 -11.81
C ASN A 155 12.43 -14.06 -10.34
N THR A 156 13.70 -14.34 -10.08
CA THR A 156 14.24 -14.56 -8.73
C THR A 156 14.50 -13.27 -7.92
N HIS A 157 14.11 -12.12 -8.44
CA HIS A 157 14.25 -10.81 -7.80
C HIS A 157 12.91 -10.12 -7.57
N TYR A 158 11.79 -10.79 -7.86
CA TYR A 158 10.48 -10.27 -7.55
C TYR A 158 9.75 -11.24 -6.62
N PHE A 159 9.39 -10.76 -5.46
CA PHE A 159 8.61 -11.45 -4.44
C PHE A 159 7.25 -10.78 -4.33
N ARG A 160 6.28 -11.40 -3.63
CA ARG A 160 4.95 -10.85 -3.52
C ARG A 160 4.25 -11.33 -2.25
N ILE A 161 3.56 -10.40 -1.54
CA ILE A 161 2.86 -10.73 -0.30
C ILE A 161 1.35 -10.91 -0.46
N CYS A 162 0.76 -10.55 -1.58
CA CYS A 162 -0.67 -10.74 -1.86
C CYS A 162 -0.97 -12.14 -2.44
N PHE A 163 -2.27 -12.48 -2.53
CA PHE A 163 -2.71 -13.63 -3.30
C PHE A 163 -2.60 -13.38 -4.81
N LEU A 164 -2.80 -14.44 -5.60
CA LEU A 164 -2.68 -14.39 -7.06
C LEU A 164 -4.06 -14.37 -7.74
N ASP A 165 -4.11 -13.84 -8.99
CA ASP A 165 -5.32 -13.84 -9.82
C ASP A 165 -5.97 -15.21 -9.98
N PRO A 166 -5.24 -16.34 -10.14
CA PRO A 166 -5.87 -17.68 -10.21
C PRO A 166 -6.66 -18.01 -8.93
N PHE A 167 -6.10 -17.70 -7.76
CA PHE A 167 -6.80 -17.89 -6.49
C PHE A 167 -8.01 -16.94 -6.39
N GLN A 168 -7.80 -15.64 -6.65
CA GLN A 168 -8.85 -14.62 -6.58
C GLN A 168 -10.00 -14.90 -7.55
N GLY A 169 -9.68 -15.29 -8.80
CA GLY A 169 -10.67 -15.64 -9.82
C GLY A 169 -11.54 -16.83 -9.40
N THR A 170 -10.91 -17.88 -8.84
CA THR A 170 -11.64 -19.05 -8.33
C THR A 170 -12.54 -18.69 -7.15
N VAL A 171 -12.02 -17.89 -6.18
CA VAL A 171 -12.81 -17.40 -5.04
C VAL A 171 -14.05 -16.62 -5.50
N LEU A 172 -13.88 -15.71 -6.47
CA LEU A 172 -14.98 -14.92 -7.01
C LEU A 172 -15.99 -15.76 -7.80
N ALA A 173 -15.54 -16.77 -8.56
CA ALA A 173 -16.41 -17.67 -9.28
C ALA A 173 -17.23 -18.55 -8.32
N ASN A 174 -16.59 -19.09 -7.28
CA ASN A 174 -17.28 -19.84 -6.23
C ASN A 174 -18.31 -18.94 -5.51
N PHE A 175 -17.92 -17.72 -5.16
CA PHE A 175 -18.83 -16.78 -4.52
C PHE A 175 -20.05 -16.44 -5.41
N ALA A 176 -19.85 -16.22 -6.72
CA ALA A 176 -20.93 -16.00 -7.66
C ALA A 176 -21.91 -17.17 -7.72
N ASN A 177 -21.38 -18.40 -7.77
CA ASN A 177 -22.19 -19.62 -7.79
C ASN A 177 -22.95 -19.82 -6.46
N ASP A 178 -22.29 -19.64 -5.33
CA ASP A 178 -22.83 -20.02 -4.01
C ASP A 178 -23.79 -18.94 -3.46
N GLN A 179 -23.45 -17.67 -3.67
CA GLN A 179 -24.24 -16.57 -3.16
C GLN A 179 -25.43 -16.21 -4.02
N PHE A 180 -25.28 -16.29 -5.35
CA PHE A 180 -26.28 -15.84 -6.31
C PHE A 180 -26.86 -16.99 -7.15
N GLU A 181 -26.40 -18.23 -6.98
CA GLU A 181 -26.74 -19.36 -7.83
C GLU A 181 -26.51 -19.03 -9.33
N ALA A 182 -25.52 -18.16 -9.60
CA ALA A 182 -25.25 -17.61 -10.91
C ALA A 182 -24.94 -18.70 -11.94
N LYS A 183 -25.54 -18.62 -13.12
CA LYS A 183 -25.34 -19.52 -14.26
C LYS A 183 -24.78 -18.80 -15.46
N LYS A 184 -24.86 -17.49 -15.48
CA LYS A 184 -24.29 -16.66 -16.55
C LYS A 184 -23.61 -15.41 -15.96
N ALA A 185 -22.37 -15.20 -16.33
CA ALA A 185 -21.60 -14.01 -15.98
C ALA A 185 -21.38 -13.13 -17.22
N TYR A 186 -21.43 -11.81 -17.01
CA TYR A 186 -20.91 -10.86 -17.98
C TYR A 186 -19.59 -10.31 -17.45
N VAL A 187 -18.50 -10.51 -18.19
CA VAL A 187 -17.15 -10.14 -17.82
C VAL A 187 -16.69 -8.95 -18.66
N LEU A 188 -16.36 -7.84 -18.02
CA LEU A 188 -15.89 -6.63 -18.70
C LEU A 188 -14.46 -6.31 -18.29
N THR A 189 -13.52 -6.43 -19.23
CA THR A 189 -12.10 -6.19 -18.99
C THR A 189 -11.58 -4.97 -19.76
N LYS A 190 -10.47 -4.37 -19.28
CA LYS A 190 -9.78 -3.31 -19.99
C LYS A 190 -8.77 -3.89 -20.97
N LEU A 191 -8.84 -3.49 -22.23
CA LEU A 191 -7.93 -3.95 -23.28
C LEU A 191 -6.49 -3.48 -23.00
N GLY A 192 -5.55 -4.42 -22.94
CA GLY A 192 -4.14 -4.14 -22.71
C GLY A 192 -3.76 -3.87 -21.26
N ASP A 193 -4.65 -4.14 -20.32
CA ASP A 193 -4.40 -4.11 -18.89
C ASP A 193 -4.17 -5.53 -18.37
N ASP A 194 -2.94 -5.81 -17.87
CA ASP A 194 -2.54 -7.16 -17.49
C ASP A 194 -3.31 -7.68 -16.25
N TYR A 195 -3.67 -6.80 -15.30
CA TYR A 195 -4.52 -7.17 -14.16
C TYR A 195 -5.94 -7.50 -14.62
N SER A 196 -6.57 -6.57 -15.33
CA SER A 196 -7.96 -6.71 -15.75
C SER A 196 -8.16 -7.94 -16.63
N ALA A 197 -7.27 -8.15 -17.61
CA ALA A 197 -7.31 -9.31 -18.50
C ALA A 197 -6.99 -10.63 -17.74
N GLY A 198 -6.01 -10.62 -16.85
CA GLY A 198 -5.60 -11.78 -16.08
C GLY A 198 -6.70 -12.26 -15.13
N LEU A 199 -7.19 -11.39 -14.27
CA LEU A 199 -8.24 -11.73 -13.31
C LEU A 199 -9.57 -12.10 -14.04
N GLY A 200 -9.91 -11.39 -15.13
CA GLY A 200 -11.04 -11.75 -15.98
C GLY A 200 -10.94 -13.16 -16.54
N HIS A 201 -9.77 -13.54 -17.04
CA HIS A 201 -9.50 -14.88 -17.56
C HIS A 201 -9.66 -15.96 -16.49
N TYR A 202 -9.01 -15.82 -15.33
CA TYR A 202 -9.10 -16.82 -14.26
C TYR A 202 -10.49 -16.95 -13.65
N PHE A 203 -11.23 -15.85 -13.55
CA PHE A 203 -12.64 -15.90 -13.16
C PHE A 203 -13.46 -16.69 -14.21
N THR A 204 -13.28 -16.40 -15.50
CA THR A 204 -13.97 -17.09 -16.60
C THR A 204 -13.70 -18.59 -16.56
N GLU A 205 -12.42 -19.01 -16.48
CA GLU A 205 -12.08 -20.44 -16.40
C GLU A 205 -12.77 -21.12 -15.22
N ALA A 206 -12.65 -20.54 -14.01
CA ALA A 206 -13.24 -21.12 -12.81
C ALA A 206 -14.79 -21.15 -12.87
N PHE A 207 -15.42 -20.12 -13.42
CA PHE A 207 -16.87 -20.05 -13.53
C PHE A 207 -17.41 -21.05 -14.55
N GLU A 208 -16.71 -21.26 -15.68
CA GLU A 208 -17.03 -22.28 -16.68
C GLU A 208 -16.83 -23.70 -16.13
N GLU A 209 -15.80 -23.95 -15.29
CA GLU A 209 -15.58 -25.22 -14.60
C GLU A 209 -16.75 -25.57 -13.66
N LEU A 210 -17.42 -24.58 -13.09
CA LEU A 210 -18.65 -24.73 -12.29
C LEU A 210 -19.90 -24.96 -13.16
N GLY A 211 -19.75 -24.95 -14.50
CA GLY A 211 -20.83 -25.12 -15.46
C GLY A 211 -21.59 -23.84 -15.80
N GLY A 212 -21.01 -22.69 -15.51
CA GLY A 212 -21.54 -21.38 -15.90
C GLY A 212 -21.27 -21.02 -17.36
N GLU A 213 -22.01 -20.06 -17.90
CA GLU A 213 -21.78 -19.42 -19.21
C GLU A 213 -21.16 -18.04 -18.98
N VAL A 214 -20.20 -17.64 -19.83
CA VAL A 214 -19.58 -16.32 -19.77
C VAL A 214 -19.78 -15.55 -21.06
N VAL A 215 -20.15 -14.28 -20.95
CA VAL A 215 -20.15 -13.30 -22.04
C VAL A 215 -19.05 -12.29 -21.74
N GLU A 216 -18.02 -12.25 -22.59
CA GLU A 216 -16.87 -11.36 -22.40
C GLU A 216 -16.92 -10.19 -23.37
N GLU A 217 -16.69 -8.97 -22.84
CA GLU A 217 -16.41 -7.78 -23.64
C GLU A 217 -15.21 -7.04 -23.08
N THR A 218 -14.55 -6.25 -23.94
CA THR A 218 -13.41 -5.42 -23.54
C THR A 218 -13.66 -3.96 -23.90
N PHE A 219 -13.17 -3.04 -23.06
CA PHE A 219 -13.19 -1.61 -23.34
C PHE A 219 -11.78 -1.05 -23.56
N PRO A 220 -11.61 -0.03 -24.42
CA PRO A 220 -10.30 0.55 -24.70
C PRO A 220 -9.85 1.50 -23.59
N GLU A 221 -8.55 1.78 -23.56
CA GLU A 221 -7.95 2.84 -22.73
C GLU A 221 -8.69 4.17 -22.91
N GLY A 222 -8.84 4.92 -21.81
CA GLY A 222 -9.52 6.23 -21.78
C GLY A 222 -11.03 6.18 -22.04
N ASN A 223 -11.65 4.99 -21.99
CA ASN A 223 -13.11 4.87 -22.11
C ASN A 223 -13.79 5.50 -20.89
N SER A 224 -14.77 6.37 -21.14
CA SER A 224 -15.59 7.00 -20.12
C SER A 224 -17.09 6.72 -20.27
N ASP A 225 -17.48 6.00 -21.31
CA ASP A 225 -18.87 5.61 -21.59
C ASP A 225 -19.04 4.09 -21.53
N PHE A 226 -19.68 3.64 -20.47
CA PHE A 226 -19.96 2.22 -20.20
C PHE A 226 -21.41 1.84 -20.50
N ALA A 227 -22.24 2.77 -21.00
CA ALA A 227 -23.67 2.56 -21.19
C ALA A 227 -24.00 1.38 -22.12
N SER A 228 -23.21 1.19 -23.19
CA SER A 228 -23.39 0.07 -24.11
C SER A 228 -23.07 -1.28 -23.47
N TYR A 229 -21.99 -1.36 -22.67
CA TYR A 229 -21.59 -2.59 -21.97
C TYR A 229 -22.63 -3.01 -20.92
N ILE A 230 -23.17 -2.06 -20.16
CA ILE A 230 -24.26 -2.29 -19.20
C ILE A 230 -25.50 -2.79 -19.92
N THR A 231 -25.83 -2.21 -21.08
CA THR A 231 -26.93 -2.67 -21.92
C THR A 231 -26.69 -4.08 -22.46
N SER A 232 -25.45 -4.40 -22.88
CA SER A 232 -25.06 -5.75 -23.31
C SER A 232 -25.24 -6.78 -22.18
N ALA A 233 -24.80 -6.47 -20.96
CA ALA A 233 -24.97 -7.34 -19.79
C ALA A 233 -26.43 -7.64 -19.51
N LYS A 234 -27.31 -6.62 -19.55
CA LYS A 234 -28.77 -6.77 -19.38
C LYS A 234 -29.38 -7.62 -20.50
N ASN A 235 -28.98 -7.41 -21.76
CA ASN A 235 -29.47 -8.18 -22.90
C ASN A 235 -28.98 -9.63 -22.91
N ALA A 236 -27.81 -9.88 -22.33
CA ALA A 236 -27.29 -11.23 -22.13
C ALA A 236 -28.06 -12.01 -21.06
N GLU A 237 -28.92 -11.34 -20.28
CA GLU A 237 -29.58 -11.90 -19.11
C GLU A 237 -28.57 -12.53 -18.15
N ALA A 238 -27.45 -11.82 -17.89
CA ALA A 238 -26.41 -12.26 -16.95
C ALA A 238 -26.91 -12.16 -15.51
N ASP A 239 -26.49 -13.09 -14.67
CA ASP A 239 -26.80 -13.13 -13.25
C ASP A 239 -25.86 -12.25 -12.44
N VAL A 240 -24.61 -12.08 -12.91
CA VAL A 240 -23.57 -11.26 -12.30
C VAL A 240 -22.82 -10.44 -13.34
N PHE A 241 -22.38 -9.24 -12.98
CA PHE A 241 -21.52 -8.37 -13.77
C PHE A 241 -20.14 -8.33 -13.13
N PHE A 242 -19.14 -8.98 -13.72
CA PHE A 242 -17.76 -9.01 -13.23
C PHE A 242 -16.90 -7.98 -13.96
N ALA A 243 -16.30 -7.03 -13.21
CA ALA A 243 -15.52 -5.93 -13.76
C ALA A 243 -14.20 -5.72 -13.01
N PRO A 244 -13.17 -6.55 -13.21
CA PRO A 244 -11.85 -6.36 -12.62
C PRO A 244 -11.13 -5.21 -13.30
N THR A 245 -11.37 -3.98 -12.83
CA THR A 245 -10.86 -2.75 -13.47
C THR A 245 -10.21 -1.82 -12.45
N SER A 246 -9.53 -0.77 -12.96
CA SER A 246 -9.01 0.32 -12.13
C SER A 246 -10.10 1.07 -11.37
N THR A 247 -9.74 1.75 -10.29
CA THR A 247 -10.68 2.55 -9.49
C THR A 247 -11.34 3.68 -10.29
N GLU A 248 -10.63 4.25 -11.29
CA GLU A 248 -11.19 5.29 -12.16
C GLU A 248 -12.32 4.73 -13.02
N ALA A 249 -12.09 3.62 -13.72
CA ALA A 249 -13.13 2.97 -14.53
C ALA A 249 -14.28 2.46 -13.65
N ALA A 250 -13.97 1.91 -12.48
CA ALA A 250 -14.95 1.41 -11.52
C ALA A 250 -15.99 2.47 -11.12
N ALA A 251 -15.55 3.67 -10.75
CA ALA A 251 -16.44 4.75 -10.36
C ALA A 251 -17.43 5.11 -11.49
N LEU A 252 -16.94 5.13 -12.74
CA LEU A 252 -17.79 5.41 -13.91
C LEU A 252 -18.76 4.26 -14.22
N ILE A 253 -18.33 3.00 -14.08
CA ILE A 253 -19.18 1.82 -14.23
C ILE A 253 -20.32 1.86 -13.22
N ILE A 254 -20.02 2.09 -11.94
CA ILE A 254 -20.99 2.16 -10.84
C ILE A 254 -22.03 3.27 -11.10
N GLU A 255 -21.56 4.47 -11.46
CA GLU A 255 -22.44 5.60 -11.72
C GLU A 255 -23.42 5.32 -12.89
N GLN A 256 -22.89 4.74 -13.98
CA GLN A 256 -23.71 4.45 -15.16
C GLN A 256 -24.58 3.21 -14.96
N ALA A 257 -24.14 2.20 -14.22
CA ALA A 257 -24.94 1.05 -13.82
C ALA A 257 -26.17 1.50 -13.00
N ALA A 258 -25.97 2.34 -11.99
CA ALA A 258 -27.04 2.90 -11.20
C ALA A 258 -28.03 3.72 -12.06
N SER A 259 -27.52 4.57 -12.96
CA SER A 259 -28.36 5.41 -13.83
C SER A 259 -29.21 4.60 -14.81
N GLN A 260 -28.77 3.42 -15.20
CA GLN A 260 -29.48 2.50 -16.09
C GLN A 260 -30.33 1.45 -15.36
N GLY A 261 -30.32 1.47 -14.00
CA GLY A 261 -31.04 0.50 -13.19
C GLY A 261 -30.54 -0.92 -13.45
N LEU A 262 -29.23 -1.15 -13.26
CA LEU A 262 -28.64 -2.48 -13.28
C LEU A 262 -29.03 -3.20 -11.99
N GLU A 263 -29.80 -4.31 -12.09
CA GLU A 263 -30.30 -5.05 -10.93
C GLU A 263 -29.36 -6.17 -10.49
N MET A 264 -28.55 -6.71 -11.43
CA MET A 264 -27.58 -7.77 -11.11
C MET A 264 -26.41 -7.23 -10.27
N PRO A 265 -25.86 -8.04 -9.35
CA PRO A 265 -24.69 -7.65 -8.57
C PRO A 265 -23.47 -7.39 -9.45
N ILE A 266 -22.73 -6.34 -9.12
CA ILE A 266 -21.42 -6.03 -9.68
C ILE A 266 -20.39 -6.67 -8.78
N MET A 267 -19.50 -7.46 -9.35
CA MET A 267 -18.39 -8.12 -8.65
C MET A 267 -17.07 -7.60 -9.19
N ALA A 268 -16.09 -7.45 -8.32
CA ALA A 268 -14.75 -7.02 -8.69
C ALA A 268 -13.68 -7.62 -7.77
N GLY A 269 -12.44 -7.43 -8.13
CA GLY A 269 -11.30 -7.83 -7.33
C GLY A 269 -10.90 -6.78 -6.29
N ASP A 270 -9.73 -6.97 -5.72
CA ASP A 270 -9.12 -6.21 -4.64
C ASP A 270 -8.96 -4.71 -4.92
N THR A 271 -8.76 -4.33 -6.17
CA THR A 271 -8.64 -2.92 -6.60
C THR A 271 -9.87 -2.06 -6.27
N TRP A 272 -11.02 -2.68 -6.06
CA TRP A 272 -12.25 -1.96 -5.71
C TRP A 272 -12.44 -1.77 -4.19
N ASP A 273 -11.63 -2.37 -3.35
CA ASP A 273 -11.71 -2.15 -1.89
C ASP A 273 -11.12 -0.79 -1.49
N SER A 274 -11.87 0.25 -1.79
CA SER A 274 -11.47 1.63 -1.57
C SER A 274 -12.70 2.49 -1.25
N ASN A 275 -12.49 3.57 -0.49
CA ASN A 275 -13.53 4.58 -0.27
C ASN A 275 -13.92 5.32 -1.56
N VAL A 276 -13.08 5.33 -2.59
CA VAL A 276 -13.44 5.85 -3.92
C VAL A 276 -14.66 5.10 -4.47
N ILE A 277 -14.71 3.78 -4.29
CA ILE A 277 -15.84 2.93 -4.70
C ILE A 277 -17.06 3.17 -3.81
N LEU A 278 -16.85 3.26 -2.49
CA LEU A 278 -17.92 3.59 -1.55
C LEU A 278 -18.57 4.94 -1.89
N ASN A 279 -17.76 5.96 -2.16
CA ASN A 279 -18.23 7.29 -2.55
C ASN A 279 -19.00 7.26 -3.88
N ALA A 280 -18.52 6.47 -4.86
CA ALA A 280 -19.22 6.29 -6.13
C ALA A 280 -20.55 5.57 -5.98
N ALA A 281 -20.67 4.64 -5.02
CA ALA A 281 -21.86 3.83 -4.77
C ALA A 281 -22.89 4.51 -3.85
N GLN A 282 -22.45 5.43 -2.98
CA GLN A 282 -23.29 5.99 -1.92
C GLN A 282 -24.59 6.62 -2.44
N GLY A 283 -25.71 6.22 -1.85
CA GLY A 283 -27.04 6.69 -2.20
C GLY A 283 -27.57 6.15 -3.54
N LYS A 284 -26.88 5.19 -4.16
CA LYS A 284 -27.29 4.56 -5.41
C LYS A 284 -27.87 3.15 -5.17
N ASP A 285 -28.77 2.75 -6.04
CA ASP A 285 -29.35 1.40 -6.02
C ASP A 285 -28.47 0.46 -6.86
N VAL A 286 -27.39 0.00 -6.25
CA VAL A 286 -26.44 -0.97 -6.83
C VAL A 286 -25.96 -1.92 -5.74
N GLN A 287 -25.64 -3.15 -6.14
CA GLN A 287 -25.03 -4.16 -5.28
C GLN A 287 -23.59 -4.37 -5.74
N ILE A 288 -22.61 -4.20 -4.85
CA ILE A 288 -21.18 -4.31 -5.19
C ILE A 288 -20.54 -5.27 -4.20
N TYR A 289 -19.80 -6.25 -4.73
CA TYR A 289 -19.05 -7.23 -3.96
C TYR A 289 -17.60 -7.27 -4.44
N VAL A 290 -16.67 -7.33 -3.47
CA VAL A 290 -15.23 -7.36 -3.75
C VAL A 290 -14.54 -8.43 -2.93
N THR A 291 -13.49 -9.02 -3.48
CA THR A 291 -12.51 -9.77 -2.69
C THR A 291 -11.39 -8.84 -2.23
N THR A 292 -10.81 -9.11 -1.07
CA THR A 292 -9.83 -8.21 -0.47
C THR A 292 -8.89 -8.93 0.51
N PHE A 293 -7.88 -8.22 0.99
CA PHE A 293 -6.81 -8.72 1.87
C PHE A 293 -7.04 -8.42 3.35
N TYR A 294 -7.84 -7.41 3.68
CA TYR A 294 -8.02 -6.91 5.04
C TYR A 294 -9.45 -6.46 5.30
N GLN A 295 -9.91 -6.69 6.52
CA GLN A 295 -11.18 -6.18 7.01
C GLN A 295 -10.94 -5.28 8.23
N GLU A 296 -11.39 -4.04 8.16
CA GLU A 296 -11.37 -3.12 9.30
C GLU A 296 -12.10 -3.74 10.51
N GLY A 297 -11.47 -3.69 11.68
CA GLY A 297 -11.88 -4.42 12.88
C GLY A 297 -11.08 -5.71 13.11
N GLY A 298 -10.31 -6.18 12.16
CA GLY A 298 -9.44 -7.35 12.29
C GLY A 298 -8.25 -7.12 13.23
N ASN A 299 -7.71 -5.89 13.25
CA ASN A 299 -6.65 -5.48 14.16
C ASN A 299 -6.91 -4.07 14.72
N ALA A 300 -7.42 -4.00 15.95
CA ALA A 300 -7.84 -2.72 16.54
C ALA A 300 -6.69 -1.72 16.78
N GLU A 301 -5.46 -2.18 16.99
CA GLU A 301 -4.30 -1.32 17.20
C GLU A 301 -3.86 -0.68 15.86
N PHE A 302 -3.74 -1.48 14.83
CA PHE A 302 -3.47 -1.00 13.48
C PHE A 302 -4.56 -0.03 13.01
N ASP A 303 -5.83 -0.40 13.15
CA ASP A 303 -6.96 0.44 12.72
C ASP A 303 -6.94 1.82 13.38
N ALA A 304 -6.74 1.85 14.70
CA ALA A 304 -6.69 3.11 15.44
C ALA A 304 -5.49 3.98 15.01
N GLY A 305 -4.32 3.38 14.88
CA GLY A 305 -3.10 4.09 14.49
C GLY A 305 -3.14 4.57 13.05
N MET A 306 -3.61 3.73 12.11
CA MET A 306 -3.75 4.12 10.70
C MET A 306 -4.73 5.28 10.53
N LYS A 307 -5.88 5.27 11.23
CA LYS A 307 -6.82 6.40 11.23
C LYS A 307 -6.21 7.67 11.82
N GLU A 308 -5.46 7.56 12.92
CA GLU A 308 -4.74 8.71 13.49
C GLU A 308 -3.73 9.25 12.48
N PHE A 309 -2.97 8.39 11.81
CA PHE A 309 -2.01 8.78 10.78
C PHE A 309 -2.68 9.48 9.58
N ILE A 310 -3.77 8.93 9.05
CA ILE A 310 -4.54 9.56 7.98
C ILE A 310 -5.04 10.95 8.39
N ASN A 311 -5.55 11.09 9.61
CA ASN A 311 -6.10 12.34 10.12
C ASN A 311 -5.03 13.34 10.62
N SER A 312 -3.76 12.94 10.73
CA SER A 312 -2.67 13.79 11.22
C SER A 312 -2.30 14.93 10.28
N ASP A 313 -2.54 14.76 8.97
CA ASP A 313 -2.24 15.75 7.94
C ASP A 313 -3.30 15.74 6.84
N SER A 314 -3.67 16.91 6.35
CA SER A 314 -4.66 17.06 5.28
C SER A 314 -4.24 16.42 3.95
N THR A 315 -2.94 16.27 3.72
CA THR A 315 -2.40 15.58 2.55
C THR A 315 -2.63 14.07 2.67
N ASN A 316 -2.43 13.49 3.86
CA ASN A 316 -2.72 12.09 4.13
C ASN A 316 -4.21 11.79 3.93
N THR A 317 -5.10 12.63 4.50
CA THR A 317 -6.56 12.51 4.28
C THR A 317 -6.91 12.57 2.80
N ALA A 318 -6.31 13.52 2.05
CA ALA A 318 -6.56 13.66 0.60
C ALA A 318 -6.02 12.45 -0.20
N ASN A 319 -4.84 11.93 0.15
CA ASN A 319 -4.26 10.74 -0.46
C ASN A 319 -5.08 9.48 -0.15
N ASN A 320 -5.77 9.46 1.00
CA ASN A 320 -6.69 8.38 1.37
C ASN A 320 -8.10 8.52 0.74
N GLY A 321 -8.30 9.48 -0.17
CA GLY A 321 -9.58 9.65 -0.85
C GLY A 321 -10.60 10.54 -0.11
N GLY A 322 -10.19 11.24 0.97
CA GLY A 322 -10.96 12.30 1.62
C GLY A 322 -11.57 11.97 2.98
N ASP A 323 -11.45 10.74 3.45
CA ASP A 323 -11.89 10.30 4.78
C ASP A 323 -10.87 9.34 5.42
N ASP A 324 -11.19 8.74 6.56
CA ASP A 324 -10.29 7.82 7.30
C ASP A 324 -10.69 6.33 7.19
N THR A 325 -11.47 5.96 6.19
CA THR A 325 -11.73 4.55 5.84
C THR A 325 -10.42 3.86 5.51
N ILE A 326 -10.16 2.72 6.13
CA ILE A 326 -8.94 1.95 5.88
C ILE A 326 -9.14 1.12 4.61
N ALA A 327 -8.40 1.44 3.56
CA ALA A 327 -8.29 0.59 2.39
C ALA A 327 -7.44 -0.65 2.71
N ALA A 328 -7.84 -1.83 2.23
CA ALA A 328 -7.07 -3.05 2.47
C ALA A 328 -5.63 -2.96 1.95
N VAL A 329 -5.41 -2.24 0.87
CA VAL A 329 -4.08 -2.00 0.31
C VAL A 329 -3.16 -1.20 1.25
N SER A 330 -3.72 -0.35 2.12
CA SER A 330 -2.94 0.34 3.16
C SER A 330 -2.42 -0.65 4.21
N ALA A 331 -3.23 -1.64 4.60
CA ALA A 331 -2.80 -2.71 5.51
C ALA A 331 -1.72 -3.59 4.86
N MET A 332 -1.83 -3.87 3.56
CA MET A 332 -0.81 -4.60 2.81
C MET A 332 0.50 -3.80 2.70
N GLY A 333 0.43 -2.50 2.43
CA GLY A 333 1.61 -1.62 2.42
C GLY A 333 2.32 -1.55 3.78
N TYR A 334 1.54 -1.55 4.86
CA TYR A 334 2.06 -1.65 6.23
C TYR A 334 2.85 -2.95 6.43
N ASP A 335 2.26 -4.10 6.09
CA ASP A 335 2.93 -5.40 6.21
C ASP A 335 4.16 -5.50 5.30
N ALA A 336 4.11 -4.98 4.07
CA ALA A 336 5.25 -4.98 3.15
C ALA A 336 6.47 -4.27 3.73
N TYR A 337 6.26 -3.15 4.42
CA TYR A 337 7.34 -2.43 5.08
C TYR A 337 8.03 -3.31 6.14
N TYR A 338 7.27 -3.98 6.98
CA TYR A 338 7.85 -4.86 8.01
C TYR A 338 8.51 -6.10 7.43
N VAL A 339 7.96 -6.68 6.36
CA VAL A 339 8.63 -7.78 5.62
C VAL A 339 9.99 -7.30 5.10
N ALA A 340 10.09 -6.08 4.58
CA ALA A 340 11.37 -5.51 4.15
C ALA A 340 12.35 -5.31 5.32
N LEU A 341 11.87 -4.87 6.49
CA LEU A 341 12.72 -4.77 7.68
C LEU A 341 13.23 -6.14 8.14
N GLU A 342 12.39 -7.18 8.12
CA GLU A 342 12.81 -8.54 8.45
C GLU A 342 13.84 -9.07 7.45
N ALA A 343 13.68 -8.77 6.14
CA ALA A 343 14.67 -9.13 5.13
C ALA A 343 16.02 -8.45 5.37
N LEU A 344 16.04 -7.17 5.70
CA LEU A 344 17.26 -6.42 6.04
C LEU A 344 17.95 -6.98 7.29
N LYS A 345 17.17 -7.33 8.33
CA LYS A 345 17.70 -7.98 9.55
C LYS A 345 18.27 -9.34 9.27
N ALA A 346 17.55 -10.18 8.51
CA ALA A 346 17.98 -11.52 8.15
C ALA A 346 19.23 -11.52 7.27
N ALA A 347 19.33 -10.58 6.33
CA ALA A 347 20.52 -10.36 5.50
C ALA A 347 21.76 -9.94 6.32
N GLY A 348 21.55 -9.26 7.45
CA GLY A 348 22.67 -8.65 8.21
C GLY A 348 23.44 -7.61 7.39
N SER A 349 22.84 -7.06 6.32
CA SER A 349 23.47 -6.24 5.31
C SER A 349 22.46 -5.28 4.68
N THR A 350 22.95 -4.17 4.13
CA THR A 350 22.16 -3.27 3.28
C THR A 350 22.38 -3.52 1.78
N ASP A 351 23.24 -4.51 1.44
CA ASP A 351 23.51 -4.88 0.05
C ASP A 351 22.25 -5.57 -0.55
N PRO A 352 21.73 -5.11 -1.67
CA PRO A 352 20.55 -5.70 -2.28
C PRO A 352 20.66 -7.19 -2.59
N ALA A 353 21.86 -7.68 -2.93
CA ALA A 353 22.06 -9.10 -3.23
C ALA A 353 21.88 -9.97 -1.98
N ASP A 354 22.39 -9.52 -0.82
CA ASP A 354 22.21 -10.21 0.46
C ASP A 354 20.73 -10.17 0.90
N VAL A 355 20.05 -9.04 0.67
CA VAL A 355 18.62 -8.89 0.97
C VAL A 355 17.77 -9.80 0.08
N ASN A 356 18.11 -9.93 -1.21
CA ASN A 356 17.45 -10.85 -2.13
C ASN A 356 17.60 -12.32 -1.71
N GLU A 357 18.77 -12.70 -1.23
CA GLU A 357 19.02 -14.07 -0.73
C GLU A 357 18.22 -14.32 0.55
N ALA A 358 18.18 -13.36 1.46
CA ALA A 358 17.47 -13.47 2.74
C ALA A 358 15.95 -13.56 2.58
N LEU A 359 15.36 -12.90 1.58
CA LEU A 359 13.90 -12.87 1.36
C LEU A 359 13.29 -14.27 1.21
N TRP A 360 14.02 -15.23 0.63
CA TRP A 360 13.51 -16.59 0.44
C TRP A 360 13.17 -17.32 1.75
N ASP A 361 13.80 -16.94 2.86
CA ASP A 361 13.61 -17.55 4.18
C ASP A 361 12.85 -16.62 5.15
N VAL A 362 12.43 -15.43 4.71
CA VAL A 362 11.66 -14.50 5.55
C VAL A 362 10.26 -15.02 5.80
N THR A 363 9.85 -14.97 7.07
CA THR A 363 8.47 -15.15 7.49
C THR A 363 8.03 -13.97 8.34
N TYR A 364 6.76 -13.58 8.23
CA TYR A 364 6.20 -12.46 8.99
C TYR A 364 4.72 -12.68 9.31
N ASP A 365 4.32 -12.43 10.55
CA ASP A 365 2.91 -12.45 10.97
C ASP A 365 2.40 -11.01 11.02
N GLY A 366 1.77 -10.57 9.94
CA GLY A 366 1.28 -9.21 9.76
C GLY A 366 -0.20 -9.01 10.10
N VAL A 367 -0.69 -7.80 9.89
CA VAL A 367 -2.11 -7.46 10.08
C VAL A 367 -3.00 -8.09 9.00
N CYS A 368 -2.42 -8.40 7.84
CA CYS A 368 -3.08 -9.12 6.74
C CYS A 368 -2.81 -10.64 6.78
N GLY A 369 -2.27 -11.16 7.90
CA GLY A 369 -1.99 -12.57 8.11
C GLY A 369 -0.54 -12.96 7.86
N HIS A 370 -0.30 -14.28 7.80
CA HIS A 370 1.05 -14.85 7.69
C HIS A 370 1.63 -14.67 6.29
N VAL A 371 2.90 -14.30 6.22
CA VAL A 371 3.71 -14.24 4.99
C VAL A 371 4.80 -15.30 5.06
N GLU A 372 4.83 -16.20 4.11
CA GLU A 372 5.87 -17.19 3.84
C GLU A 372 5.90 -17.38 2.32
N PHE A 373 7.07 -17.31 1.70
CA PHE A 373 7.20 -17.40 0.25
C PHE A 373 7.33 -18.86 -0.23
N ASP A 374 6.74 -19.14 -1.39
CA ASP A 374 6.93 -20.39 -2.12
C ASP A 374 8.19 -20.33 -3.02
N GLU A 375 8.41 -21.37 -3.84
CA GLU A 375 9.54 -21.47 -4.76
C GLU A 375 9.54 -20.42 -5.88
N ASN A 376 8.45 -19.69 -6.09
CA ASN A 376 8.34 -18.62 -7.08
C ASN A 376 8.55 -17.24 -6.45
N GLY A 377 8.57 -17.15 -5.11
CA GLY A 377 8.59 -15.88 -4.37
C GLY A 377 7.17 -15.32 -4.11
N ASP A 378 6.13 -16.12 -4.26
CA ASP A 378 4.75 -15.76 -3.95
C ASP A 378 4.38 -16.15 -2.52
N ALA A 379 3.67 -15.26 -1.81
CA ALA A 379 3.17 -15.60 -0.49
C ALA A 379 2.08 -16.69 -0.58
N LYS A 380 2.14 -17.64 0.32
CA LYS A 380 1.11 -18.68 0.46
C LYS A 380 -0.15 -18.06 1.08
N ARG A 381 -1.17 -17.85 0.28
CA ARG A 381 -2.47 -17.31 0.70
C ARG A 381 -3.56 -18.30 0.31
N ASP A 382 -4.40 -18.66 1.27
CA ASP A 382 -5.45 -19.68 1.14
C ASP A 382 -6.87 -19.15 1.43
N ASN A 383 -6.99 -17.87 1.80
CA ASN A 383 -8.26 -17.21 2.03
C ASN A 383 -8.26 -15.77 1.48
N ALA A 384 -9.46 -15.28 1.16
CA ALA A 384 -9.72 -13.89 0.86
C ALA A 384 -10.96 -13.43 1.65
N TYR A 385 -11.00 -12.17 2.03
CA TYR A 385 -12.21 -11.56 2.57
C TYR A 385 -13.14 -11.14 1.45
N VAL A 386 -14.46 -11.31 1.64
CA VAL A 386 -15.47 -10.77 0.76
C VAL A 386 -16.20 -9.66 1.49
N LYS A 387 -16.33 -8.50 0.84
CA LYS A 387 -17.06 -7.34 1.33
C LYS A 387 -18.15 -6.91 0.35
N THR A 388 -19.16 -6.21 0.87
CA THR A 388 -20.18 -5.55 0.05
C THR A 388 -20.25 -4.07 0.43
N ALA A 389 -20.49 -3.22 -0.57
CA ALA A 389 -20.65 -1.79 -0.34
C ALA A 389 -22.05 -1.51 0.26
N ASN A 390 -22.07 -0.97 1.46
CA ASN A 390 -23.30 -0.43 2.05
C ASN A 390 -23.56 0.96 1.49
N THR A 391 -24.44 1.04 0.51
CA THR A 391 -24.73 2.28 -0.21
C THR A 391 -25.50 3.32 0.63
N GLU A 392 -26.08 2.93 1.76
CA GLU A 392 -26.77 3.84 2.68
C GLU A 392 -25.77 4.54 3.61
N THR A 393 -24.83 3.78 4.16
CA THR A 393 -23.86 4.29 5.14
C THR A 393 -22.56 4.79 4.50
N GLY A 394 -22.22 4.33 3.29
CA GLY A 394 -20.93 4.59 2.65
C GLY A 394 -19.77 3.83 3.30
N ALA A 395 -20.03 2.65 3.81
CA ALA A 395 -19.04 1.77 4.46
C ALA A 395 -18.99 0.39 3.79
N TRP A 396 -17.91 -0.35 4.03
CA TRP A 396 -17.85 -1.75 3.67
C TRP A 396 -18.49 -2.62 4.75
N ASP A 397 -19.41 -3.49 4.37
CA ASP A 397 -19.92 -4.55 5.23
C ASP A 397 -19.17 -5.85 4.92
N PHE A 398 -18.69 -6.52 5.99
CA PHE A 398 -18.05 -7.83 5.86
C PHE A 398 -19.09 -8.91 5.54
N VAL A 399 -18.86 -9.67 4.48
CA VAL A 399 -19.73 -10.79 4.06
C VAL A 399 -19.21 -12.12 4.60
N GLY A 400 -17.91 -12.38 4.47
CA GLY A 400 -17.29 -13.62 4.95
C GLY A 400 -15.86 -13.79 4.44
N GLU A 401 -15.25 -14.88 4.87
CA GLU A 401 -14.02 -15.41 4.30
C GLU A 401 -14.36 -16.47 3.27
N GLN A 402 -13.62 -16.48 2.16
CA GLN A 402 -13.80 -17.42 1.07
C GLN A 402 -12.45 -18.03 0.69
N GLY A 403 -12.38 -19.36 0.64
CA GLY A 403 -11.28 -20.12 0.06
C GLY A 403 -11.67 -20.74 -1.28
N ILE A 404 -10.84 -21.63 -1.77
CA ILE A 404 -11.05 -22.37 -3.03
C ILE A 404 -11.60 -23.78 -2.81
N ASP A 405 -11.80 -24.21 -1.53
CA ASP A 405 -12.30 -25.54 -1.16
C ASP A 405 -13.83 -25.61 -1.19
#